data_54ac82193ad63ceaf289c2a01319b0d3
#
_entry.id   54ac82193ad63ceaf289c2a01319b0d3
#
_cell.length_a   1.000
_cell.length_b   1.000
_cell.length_c   1.000
_cell.angle_alpha   90.00
_cell.angle_beta   90.00
_cell.angle_gamma   90.00
#
_symmetry.space_group_name_H-M   'P 1'
#
loop_
_entity.id
_entity.type
_entity.pdbx_description
1 polymer ?
#
loop_
_entity_poly.entity_id
_entity_poly.type
_entity_poly.pdbx_seq_one_letter_code
_entity_poly.pdbx_strand_id
1 'polypeptide(L)'
;MTPVDEYIERLENLHQQHLIFNLHRLLMSFQGVSTRLRFKIPFYDSKKWICYINPIKKNGVEVCFIKGFQLTNKPQLEARKRTMVKGISIYEINDETLSLIAEVFQEALELDKNS
;
A
#
# COMPACT_ATOMS: atom_id res chain seq x y z
N MET A 1 9.12 -17.45 -7.71
CA MET A 1 8.69 -16.65 -6.54
C MET A 1 9.51 -15.38 -6.47
N THR A 2 8.84 -14.24 -6.32
CA THR A 2 9.51 -12.95 -6.26
C THR A 2 9.99 -12.65 -4.83
N PRO A 3 10.93 -11.69 -4.66
CA PRO A 3 11.33 -11.28 -3.31
C PRO A 3 10.16 -10.78 -2.46
N VAL A 4 9.16 -10.13 -3.07
CA VAL A 4 7.98 -9.68 -2.32
C VAL A 4 7.14 -10.88 -1.86
N ASP A 5 6.97 -11.90 -2.70
CA ASP A 5 6.27 -13.13 -2.31
C ASP A 5 6.98 -13.80 -1.13
N GLU A 6 8.32 -13.87 -1.17
CA GLU A 6 9.09 -14.43 -0.06
C GLU A 6 8.94 -13.61 1.22
N TYR A 7 8.93 -12.28 1.10
CA TYR A 7 8.71 -11.40 2.24
C TYR A 7 7.38 -11.71 2.92
N ILE A 8 6.31 -11.87 2.12
CA ILE A 8 4.98 -12.16 2.66
C ILE A 8 4.96 -13.52 3.35
N GLU A 9 5.55 -14.54 2.72
CA GLU A 9 5.59 -15.89 3.31
C GLU A 9 6.37 -15.95 4.61
N ARG A 10 7.38 -15.11 4.78
CA ARG A 10 8.24 -15.11 5.96
C ARG A 10 7.73 -14.24 7.11
N LEU A 11 6.61 -13.56 6.95
CA LEU A 11 6.02 -12.77 8.02
C LEU A 11 5.58 -13.69 9.16
N GLU A 12 6.10 -13.43 10.36
CA GLU A 12 5.78 -14.23 11.53
C GLU A 12 4.39 -13.94 12.06
N ASN A 13 3.94 -12.70 11.98
CA ASN A 13 2.60 -12.32 12.39
C ASN A 13 1.60 -12.73 11.32
N LEU A 14 0.82 -13.78 11.59
CA LEU A 14 -0.10 -14.34 10.61
C LEU A 14 -1.21 -13.39 10.20
N HIS A 15 -1.64 -12.51 11.11
CA HIS A 15 -2.66 -11.54 10.78
C HIS A 15 -2.11 -10.51 9.79
N GLN A 16 -0.92 -9.98 10.05
CA GLN A 16 -0.27 -9.06 9.12
C GLN A 16 0.02 -9.73 7.77
N GLN A 17 0.39 -11.00 7.78
CA GLN A 17 0.60 -11.77 6.55
C GLN A 17 -0.69 -11.81 5.73
N HIS A 18 -1.82 -12.09 6.38
CA HIS A 18 -3.13 -12.09 5.75
C HIS A 18 -3.47 -10.71 5.14
N LEU A 19 -3.24 -9.64 5.91
CA LEU A 19 -3.50 -8.29 5.44
C LEU A 19 -2.65 -7.95 4.22
N ILE A 20 -1.35 -8.19 4.31
CA ILE A 20 -0.43 -7.83 3.22
C ILE A 20 -0.68 -8.67 1.98
N PHE A 21 -0.93 -9.97 2.15
CA PHE A 21 -1.24 -10.85 1.02
C PHE A 21 -2.42 -10.34 0.21
N ASN A 22 -3.51 -9.98 0.88
CA ASN A 22 -4.72 -9.50 0.21
C ASN A 22 -4.53 -8.13 -0.43
N LEU A 23 -3.83 -7.23 0.25
CA LEU A 23 -3.51 -5.92 -0.30
C LEU A 23 -2.58 -6.04 -1.51
N HIS A 24 -1.59 -6.93 -1.43
CA HIS A 24 -0.67 -7.20 -2.53
C HIS A 24 -1.43 -7.67 -3.78
N ARG A 25 -2.35 -8.62 -3.61
CA ARG A 25 -3.16 -9.12 -4.72
C ARG A 25 -3.99 -7.99 -5.34
N LEU A 26 -4.59 -7.15 -4.50
CA LEU A 26 -5.36 -6.01 -4.97
C LEU A 26 -4.51 -5.06 -5.81
N LEU A 27 -3.36 -4.63 -5.28
CA LEU A 27 -2.51 -3.66 -5.96
C LEU A 27 -1.94 -4.23 -7.26
N MET A 28 -1.55 -5.50 -7.25
CA MET A 28 -1.01 -6.14 -8.45
C MET A 28 -2.07 -6.45 -9.50
N SER A 29 -3.36 -6.35 -9.17
CA SER A 29 -4.44 -6.51 -10.15
C SER A 29 -4.58 -5.31 -11.08
N PHE A 30 -4.00 -4.18 -10.73
CA PHE A 30 -4.04 -2.99 -11.58
C PHE A 30 -3.00 -3.13 -12.70
N GLN A 31 -3.43 -2.79 -13.92
CA GLN A 31 -2.57 -2.92 -15.09
C GLN A 31 -1.37 -1.97 -14.99
N GLY A 32 -0.18 -2.49 -15.34
CA GLY A 32 1.03 -1.68 -15.39
C GLY A 32 1.74 -1.49 -14.04
N VAL A 33 1.27 -2.16 -12.99
CA VAL A 33 1.87 -2.08 -11.67
C VAL A 33 2.91 -3.18 -11.50
N SER A 34 4.09 -2.81 -11.00
CA SER A 34 5.14 -3.75 -10.62
C SER A 34 5.45 -3.60 -9.14
N THR A 35 6.14 -4.57 -8.58
CA THR A 35 6.47 -4.57 -7.17
C THR A 35 7.91 -5.01 -6.94
N ARG A 36 8.53 -4.47 -5.89
CA ARG A 36 9.85 -4.89 -5.43
C ARG A 36 10.05 -4.49 -3.98
N LEU A 37 11.00 -5.11 -3.32
CA LEU A 37 11.39 -4.69 -1.99
C LEU A 37 12.30 -3.47 -2.07
N ARG A 38 11.99 -2.46 -1.24
CA ARG A 38 12.86 -1.33 -0.98
C ARG A 38 12.78 -1.07 0.53
N PHE A 39 13.91 -0.81 1.14
CA PHE A 39 13.96 -0.62 2.60
C PHE A 39 13.33 -1.81 3.35
N LYS A 40 13.47 -3.00 2.78
CA LYS A 40 12.99 -4.29 3.34
C LYS A 40 11.47 -4.41 3.43
N ILE A 41 10.72 -3.61 2.69
CA ILE A 41 9.25 -3.70 2.64
C ILE A 41 8.76 -3.64 1.19
N PRO A 42 7.51 -4.11 0.92
CA PRO A 42 6.98 -4.10 -0.44
C PRO A 42 6.66 -2.70 -0.93
N PHE A 43 7.18 -2.35 -2.10
CA PHE A 43 6.86 -1.12 -2.82
C PHE A 43 6.12 -1.47 -4.11
N TYR A 44 5.28 -0.56 -4.56
CA TYR A 44 4.45 -0.71 -5.76
C TYR A 44 4.68 0.49 -6.66
N ASP A 45 5.06 0.20 -7.90
CA ASP A 45 5.49 1.20 -8.88
C ASP A 45 4.67 1.09 -10.16
N SER A 46 4.59 2.18 -10.91
CA SER A 46 4.23 2.18 -12.31
C SER A 46 5.28 2.99 -13.04
N LYS A 47 5.03 4.25 -13.33
CA LYS A 47 6.06 5.14 -13.87
C LYS A 47 7.10 5.47 -12.80
N LYS A 48 6.63 5.77 -11.60
CA LYS A 48 7.43 6.08 -10.42
C LYS A 48 6.93 5.27 -9.24
N TRP A 49 7.56 5.45 -8.07
CA TRP A 49 7.10 4.81 -6.84
C TRP A 49 5.74 5.39 -6.45
N ILE A 50 4.77 4.53 -6.21
CA ILE A 50 3.41 4.96 -5.89
C ILE A 50 3.10 4.79 -4.41
N CYS A 51 3.34 3.59 -3.87
CA CYS A 51 3.04 3.32 -2.47
C CYS A 51 3.88 2.17 -1.94
N TYR A 52 3.87 2.01 -0.62
CA TYR A 52 4.49 0.86 0.05
C TYR A 52 3.59 0.39 1.19
N ILE A 53 3.79 -0.86 1.62
CA ILE A 53 3.06 -1.44 2.73
C ILE A 53 4.04 -1.70 3.87
N ASN A 54 3.71 -1.18 5.05
CA ASN A 54 4.56 -1.25 6.23
C ASN A 54 3.78 -1.86 7.41
N PRO A 55 4.32 -2.93 8.05
CA PRO A 55 3.69 -3.43 9.28
C PRO A 55 3.74 -2.37 10.38
N ILE A 56 2.65 -2.26 11.13
CA ILE A 56 2.54 -1.32 12.24
C ILE A 56 2.06 -2.03 13.50
N LYS A 57 1.97 -1.30 14.61
CA LYS A 57 1.54 -1.85 15.90
C LYS A 57 0.11 -2.38 15.82
N LYS A 58 -0.28 -3.18 16.81
CA LYS A 58 -1.63 -3.75 16.94
C LYS A 58 -1.99 -4.68 15.79
N ASN A 59 -0.99 -5.40 15.25
CA ASN A 59 -1.16 -6.36 14.18
C ASN A 59 -1.70 -5.77 12.88
N GLY A 60 -1.57 -4.45 12.71
CA GLY A 60 -2.04 -3.77 11.51
C GLY A 60 -0.94 -3.56 10.49
N VAL A 61 -1.31 -2.96 9.37
CA VAL A 61 -0.38 -2.50 8.35
C VAL A 61 -0.79 -1.10 7.90
N GLU A 62 0.16 -0.35 7.36
CA GLU A 62 -0.13 0.95 6.79
C GLU A 62 0.22 0.92 5.31
N VAL A 63 -0.73 1.32 4.46
CA VAL A 63 -0.50 1.53 3.04
C VAL A 63 -0.15 3.00 2.87
N CYS A 64 1.11 3.28 2.53
CA CYS A 64 1.65 4.64 2.49
C CYS A 64 1.83 5.09 1.05
N PHE A 65 1.21 6.21 0.70
CA PHE A 65 1.25 6.77 -0.65
C PHE A 65 2.33 7.85 -0.73
N ILE A 66 3.28 7.68 -1.65
CA ILE A 66 4.46 8.54 -1.76
C ILE A 66 4.07 10.01 -1.97
N LYS A 67 3.09 10.25 -2.84
CA LYS A 67 2.58 11.60 -3.10
C LYS A 67 1.22 11.83 -2.44
N GLY A 68 1.09 11.34 -1.23
CA GLY A 68 -0.15 11.46 -0.47
C GLY A 68 -0.68 12.88 -0.35
N PHE A 69 0.23 13.87 -0.33
CA PHE A 69 -0.16 15.28 -0.24
C PHE A 69 -0.96 15.76 -1.46
N GLN A 70 -0.88 15.07 -2.59
CA GLN A 70 -1.61 15.42 -3.82
C GLN A 70 -2.93 14.66 -3.96
N LEU A 71 -3.17 13.68 -3.10
CA LEU A 71 -4.41 12.88 -3.18
C LEU A 71 -5.58 13.64 -2.57
N THR A 72 -6.80 13.31 -3.05
CA THR A 72 -8.01 13.85 -2.47
C THR A 72 -8.05 13.54 -0.97
N ASN A 73 -8.27 14.57 -0.17
CA ASN A 73 -8.25 14.42 1.28
C ASN A 73 -9.40 13.51 1.75
N LYS A 74 -9.04 12.46 2.46
CA LYS A 74 -9.98 11.52 3.06
C LYS A 74 -9.65 11.39 4.54
N PRO A 75 -10.67 11.17 5.41
CA PRO A 75 -10.42 11.05 6.85
C PRO A 75 -9.41 9.96 7.20
N GLN A 76 -9.33 8.89 6.38
CA GLN A 76 -8.45 7.76 6.65
C GLN A 76 -6.99 8.03 6.27
N LEU A 77 -6.73 9.04 5.42
CA LEU A 77 -5.36 9.38 5.01
C LEU A 77 -4.69 10.23 6.09
N GLU A 78 -3.61 9.73 6.66
CA GLU A 78 -2.91 10.37 7.76
C GLU A 78 -1.46 10.69 7.38
N ALA A 79 -1.05 11.93 7.63
CA ALA A 79 0.33 12.37 7.34
C ALA A 79 1.31 11.87 8.39
N ARG A 80 0.91 11.71 9.65
CA ARG A 80 1.77 11.26 10.76
C ARG A 80 3.09 12.01 10.83
N LYS A 81 3.04 13.35 10.77
CA LYS A 81 4.21 14.24 10.80
C LYS A 81 5.10 14.16 9.54
N ARG A 82 4.68 13.45 8.50
CA ARG A 82 5.36 13.44 7.21
C ARG A 82 4.82 14.57 6.35
N THR A 83 5.65 15.15 5.48
CA THR A 83 5.23 16.28 4.65
C THR A 83 4.58 15.85 3.33
N MET A 84 5.08 14.76 2.73
CA MET A 84 4.60 14.30 1.41
C MET A 84 3.79 13.02 1.50
N VAL A 85 4.23 12.07 2.30
CA VAL A 85 3.61 10.74 2.40
C VAL A 85 2.39 10.80 3.30
N LYS A 86 1.29 10.19 2.84
CA LYS A 86 0.12 9.94 3.70
C LYS A 86 -0.24 8.47 3.60
N GLY A 87 -0.65 7.89 4.72
CA GLY A 87 -0.96 6.48 4.81
C GLY A 87 -2.34 6.19 5.32
N ILE A 88 -2.79 4.97 5.03
CA ILE A 88 -4.06 4.43 5.54
C ILE A 88 -3.74 3.20 6.36
N SER A 89 -4.16 3.19 7.61
CA SER A 89 -3.96 2.03 8.50
C SER A 89 -5.06 1.01 8.25
N ILE A 90 -4.67 -0.24 8.08
CA ILE A 90 -5.58 -1.35 7.80
C ILE A 90 -5.38 -2.42 8.89
N TYR A 91 -6.47 -2.82 9.53
CA TYR A 91 -6.45 -3.82 10.60
C TYR A 91 -7.25 -5.07 10.24
N GLU A 92 -8.06 -5.02 9.19
CA GLU A 92 -8.80 -6.18 8.69
C GLU A 92 -9.10 -6.03 7.20
N ILE A 93 -9.32 -7.16 6.55
CA ILE A 93 -9.66 -7.22 5.14
C ILE A 93 -11.15 -7.46 5.03
N ASN A 94 -11.86 -6.54 4.38
CA ASN A 94 -13.26 -6.66 4.04
C ASN A 94 -13.53 -5.79 2.80
N ASP A 95 -14.76 -5.82 2.30
CA ASP A 95 -15.10 -5.06 1.08
C ASP A 95 -14.86 -3.57 1.25
N GLU A 96 -15.11 -3.05 2.44
CA GLU A 96 -14.92 -1.63 2.72
C GLU A 96 -13.46 -1.22 2.67
N THR A 97 -12.57 -1.97 3.34
CA THR A 97 -11.14 -1.65 3.34
C THR A 97 -10.51 -1.84 1.97
N LEU A 98 -10.89 -2.89 1.25
CA LEU A 98 -10.37 -3.13 -0.09
C LEU A 98 -10.85 -2.05 -1.08
N SER A 99 -12.12 -1.64 -0.99
CA SER A 99 -12.66 -0.57 -1.83
C SER A 99 -11.98 0.76 -1.57
N LEU A 100 -11.71 1.06 -0.31
CA LEU A 100 -11.01 2.30 0.06
C LEU A 100 -9.60 2.32 -0.55
N ILE A 101 -8.84 1.26 -0.38
CA ILE A 101 -7.48 1.20 -0.93
C ILE A 101 -7.51 1.23 -2.46
N ALA A 102 -8.44 0.51 -3.09
CA ALA A 102 -8.57 0.51 -4.55
C ALA A 102 -8.85 1.91 -5.09
N GLU A 103 -9.75 2.65 -4.44
CA GLU A 103 -10.10 4.01 -4.84
C GLU A 103 -8.90 4.95 -4.74
N VAL A 104 -8.20 4.92 -3.61
CA VAL A 104 -7.05 5.80 -3.40
C VAL A 104 -5.90 5.41 -4.33
N PHE A 105 -5.67 4.12 -4.53
CA PHE A 105 -4.61 3.65 -5.42
C PHE A 105 -4.90 4.03 -6.88
N GLN A 106 -6.16 3.97 -7.30
CA GLN A 106 -6.56 4.40 -8.64
C GLN A 106 -6.23 5.88 -8.87
N GLU A 107 -6.53 6.72 -7.89
CA GLU A 107 -6.18 8.15 -7.96
C GLU A 107 -4.66 8.32 -8.02
N ALA A 108 -3.91 7.58 -7.21
CA ALA A 108 -2.45 7.65 -7.21
C ALA A 108 -1.86 7.23 -8.55
N LEU A 109 -2.44 6.21 -9.19
CA LEU A 109 -2.03 5.78 -10.54
C LEU A 109 -2.27 6.88 -11.57
N GLU A 110 -3.41 7.55 -11.50
CA GLU A 110 -3.73 8.65 -12.42
C GLU A 110 -2.73 9.79 -12.28
N LEU A 111 -2.37 10.14 -11.03
CA LEU A 111 -1.35 11.16 -10.78
C LEU A 111 0.00 10.73 -11.35
N ASP A 112 0.36 9.46 -11.21
CA ASP A 112 1.63 8.93 -11.73
C ASP A 112 1.70 9.00 -13.25
N LYS A 113 0.61 8.72 -13.95
CA LYS A 113 0.54 8.80 -15.41
C LYS A 113 0.80 10.22 -15.91
N ASN A 114 0.43 11.22 -15.15
CA ASN A 114 0.51 12.62 -15.52
C ASN A 114 1.77 13.32 -14.98
N SER A 115 2.69 12.58 -14.42
CA SER A 115 3.90 13.13 -13.84
C SER A 115 5.14 12.98 -14.74
#